data_bc6b21ef8b1ae0b83d178b81abaa11de
#
_entry.id   bc6b21ef8b1ae0b83d178b81abaa11de
#
_cell.length_a   1.000
_cell.length_b   1.000
_cell.length_c   1.000
_cell.angle_alpha   90.00
_cell.angle_beta   90.00
_cell.angle_gamma   90.00
#
_symmetry.space_group_name_H-M   'P 1'
#
loop_
_entity.id
_entity.type
_entity.pdbx_description
1 polymer ?
#
loop_
_entity_poly.entity_id
_entity_poly.type
_entity_poly.pdbx_seq_one_letter_code
_entity_poly.pdbx_strand_id
1 'polypeptide(L)'
;MHYHTLRRLAIPVILLFGAFPVFAQNSIKQKSNKSIYTGIEVGSKGVKMSVIEIGKNAQTSGAFTILKDTSVNTDFITFSDSTFQATLHGLCGLYNTALNEYKLSSKRIFTVVSSGVKSQAEKDSKQDWITNLIDSFRLKIDEPRRKVEIVDVTKESMLSHLGIVPAARRYSTFLIDIGSGNTKGGFFPYGNTTDFKHFQLSWGTKSTANATEKMCGDDKTITNFNKQLYRVLAGAENSEIIYAVNSSGAYPVSDNIAVSGGIAWAAATLMFPELLDNSVIPITYAELEKFNEKLSGNFGVLSPAYLTRLITNTEEKQPILKELKRIHQVFDQKSLMSGTGLLLKIMRQFESAFAGKQFFLVKNGQVGWVSAYVDQNVD
;
A
#
# COMPACT_ATOMS: atom_id res chain seq x y z
N MET A 1 -1.11 62.18 48.43
CA MET A 1 -2.24 63.04 48.00
C MET A 1 -2.85 62.37 46.75
N HIS A 2 -3.87 61.80 46.78
CA HIS A 2 -5.29 61.83 46.67
C HIS A 2 -5.91 60.44 46.67
N TYR A 3 -6.83 60.28 47.56
CA TYR A 3 -7.80 59.19 47.68
C TYR A 3 -8.84 59.30 46.56
N HIS A 4 -9.33 58.12 46.04
CA HIS A 4 -10.74 57.98 45.64
C HIS A 4 -11.12 56.50 45.63
N THR A 5 -11.75 56.11 46.66
CA THR A 5 -13.14 55.68 46.89
C THR A 5 -13.64 54.47 46.11
N LEU A 6 -13.83 53.40 46.88
CA LEU A 6 -14.64 52.24 46.60
C LEU A 6 -16.08 52.57 46.21
N ARG A 7 -16.60 51.94 45.19
CA ARG A 7 -18.05 51.66 45.06
C ARG A 7 -18.26 50.17 44.86
N ARG A 8 -18.84 49.60 45.91
CA ARG A 8 -19.43 48.23 45.88
C ARG A 8 -20.71 48.31 45.05
N LEU A 9 -20.83 47.47 44.04
CA LEU A 9 -22.09 47.15 43.36
C LEU A 9 -22.39 45.70 43.62
N ALA A 10 -23.46 45.46 44.35
CA ALA A 10 -24.09 44.19 44.58
C ALA A 10 -24.78 43.76 43.27
N ILE A 11 -24.51 42.56 42.80
CA ILE A 11 -25.23 41.93 41.69
C ILE A 11 -26.02 40.74 42.26
N PRO A 12 -27.32 40.64 41.95
CA PRO A 12 -28.17 39.58 42.51
C PRO A 12 -27.87 38.24 41.84
N VAL A 13 -27.86 37.21 42.67
CA VAL A 13 -27.80 35.80 42.28
C VAL A 13 -29.11 35.42 41.61
N ILE A 14 -29.09 35.22 40.29
CA ILE A 14 -30.20 34.59 39.59
C ILE A 14 -29.84 33.09 39.47
N LEU A 15 -30.55 32.28 40.24
CA LEU A 15 -30.63 30.84 40.09
C LEU A 15 -31.33 30.52 38.75
N LEU A 16 -30.56 30.10 37.75
CA LEU A 16 -31.10 29.54 36.54
C LEU A 16 -30.97 28.02 36.62
N PHE A 17 -32.10 27.38 36.69
CA PHE A 17 -32.35 25.95 36.65
C PHE A 17 -31.66 25.32 35.43
N GLY A 18 -31.07 24.18 35.72
CA GLY A 18 -30.36 23.36 34.74
C GLY A 18 -31.23 22.92 33.57
N ALA A 19 -30.77 23.23 32.40
CA ALA A 19 -31.10 22.48 31.22
C ALA A 19 -29.92 21.50 30.95
N PHE A 20 -30.17 20.21 31.23
CA PHE A 20 -29.28 19.15 30.78
C PHE A 20 -29.13 19.26 29.26
N PRO A 21 -27.91 19.35 28.74
CA PRO A 21 -27.76 19.17 27.32
C PRO A 21 -28.11 17.70 27.00
N VAL A 22 -29.23 17.52 26.36
CA VAL A 22 -29.54 16.34 25.58
C VAL A 22 -28.34 16.13 24.66
N PHE A 23 -27.60 15.06 24.89
CA PHE A 23 -26.61 14.59 23.94
C PHE A 23 -27.35 14.42 22.61
N ALA A 24 -27.20 15.42 21.72
CA ALA A 24 -27.52 15.27 20.34
C ALA A 24 -26.62 14.15 19.83
N GLN A 25 -27.17 12.93 19.78
CA GLN A 25 -26.66 11.91 18.90
C GLN A 25 -26.51 12.59 17.54
N ASN A 26 -25.28 12.91 17.17
CA ASN A 26 -24.96 13.20 15.80
C ASN A 26 -25.37 11.96 15.01
N SER A 27 -26.61 11.94 14.58
CA SER A 27 -27.04 11.12 13.48
C SER A 27 -26.13 11.56 12.33
N ILE A 28 -25.09 10.76 12.07
CA ILE A 28 -24.37 10.77 10.82
C ILE A 28 -25.50 10.71 9.79
N LYS A 29 -25.83 11.85 9.18
CA LYS A 29 -26.76 11.90 8.06
C LYS A 29 -26.21 10.85 7.10
N GLN A 30 -26.96 9.79 6.90
CA GLN A 30 -26.67 8.75 5.95
C GLN A 30 -26.54 9.46 4.60
N LYS A 31 -25.32 9.92 4.28
CA LYS A 31 -24.99 10.38 2.94
C LYS A 31 -25.38 9.23 2.05
N SER A 32 -26.22 9.48 1.09
CA SER A 32 -26.76 8.44 0.19
C SER A 32 -25.56 7.57 -0.24
N ASN A 33 -25.59 6.26 0.06
CA ASN A 33 -24.55 5.27 -0.30
C ASN A 33 -24.33 5.15 -1.83
N LYS A 34 -24.81 6.12 -2.59
CA LYS A 34 -24.77 6.08 -4.06
C LYS A 34 -23.37 6.16 -4.66
N SER A 35 -22.41 6.68 -3.93
CA SER A 35 -21.00 6.83 -4.38
C SER A 35 -20.03 5.92 -3.64
N ILE A 36 -20.48 5.03 -2.77
CA ILE A 36 -19.61 4.12 -2.02
C ILE A 36 -19.57 2.76 -2.71
N TYR A 37 -18.37 2.25 -2.89
CA TYR A 37 -18.06 0.97 -3.53
C TYR A 37 -17.01 0.22 -2.74
N THR A 38 -16.85 -1.06 -3.03
CA THR A 38 -15.80 -1.89 -2.44
C THR A 38 -15.07 -2.67 -3.52
N GLY A 39 -13.74 -2.62 -3.48
CA GLY A 39 -12.87 -3.52 -4.21
C GLY A 39 -12.27 -4.56 -3.28
N ILE A 40 -12.33 -5.83 -3.67
CA ILE A 40 -11.70 -6.94 -2.96
C ILE A 40 -10.67 -7.59 -3.87
N GLU A 41 -9.42 -7.60 -3.42
CA GLU A 41 -8.28 -8.16 -4.14
C GLU A 41 -7.82 -9.47 -3.50
N VAL A 42 -7.72 -10.53 -4.28
CA VAL A 42 -6.94 -11.71 -3.91
C VAL A 42 -5.50 -11.48 -4.36
N GLY A 43 -4.64 -11.17 -3.42
CA GLY A 43 -3.21 -10.95 -3.62
C GLY A 43 -2.36 -12.12 -3.16
N SER A 44 -1.05 -12.09 -3.47
CA SER A 44 -0.10 -13.17 -3.15
C SER A 44 -0.01 -13.47 -1.65
N LYS A 45 -0.06 -12.44 -0.81
CA LYS A 45 0.08 -12.55 0.66
C LYS A 45 -1.26 -12.65 1.40
N GLY A 46 -2.36 -12.29 0.75
CA GLY A 46 -3.66 -12.27 1.41
C GLY A 46 -4.74 -11.62 0.59
N VAL A 47 -5.91 -11.57 1.18
CA VAL A 47 -7.09 -10.89 0.62
C VAL A 47 -7.20 -9.50 1.23
N LYS A 48 -7.37 -8.49 0.39
CA LYS A 48 -7.52 -7.09 0.78
C LYS A 48 -8.89 -6.56 0.37
N MET A 49 -9.45 -5.67 1.17
CA MET A 49 -10.68 -4.96 0.87
C MET A 49 -10.46 -3.47 1.04
N SER A 50 -10.81 -2.69 0.03
CA SER A 50 -10.82 -1.23 0.07
C SER A 50 -12.24 -0.72 -0.14
N VAL A 51 -12.78 -0.03 0.86
CA VAL A 51 -14.06 0.70 0.75
C VAL A 51 -13.75 2.11 0.33
N ILE A 52 -14.29 2.54 -0.81
CA ILE A 52 -13.98 3.83 -1.44
C ILE A 52 -15.24 4.64 -1.71
N GLU A 53 -15.12 5.94 -1.54
CA GLU A 53 -16.10 6.91 -2.02
C GLU A 53 -15.58 7.52 -3.33
N ILE A 54 -16.37 7.38 -4.39
CA ILE A 54 -16.05 7.90 -5.72
C ILE A 54 -16.76 9.24 -5.90
N GLY A 55 -15.99 10.29 -6.16
CA GLY A 55 -16.48 11.63 -6.45
C GLY A 55 -17.00 11.78 -7.89
N LYS A 56 -17.65 12.88 -8.17
CA LYS A 56 -18.03 13.23 -9.56
C LYS A 56 -16.77 13.39 -10.41
N ASN A 57 -16.78 12.79 -11.61
CA ASN A 57 -15.66 12.80 -12.55
C ASN A 57 -14.36 12.14 -12.00
N ALA A 58 -14.48 11.16 -11.10
CA ALA A 58 -13.35 10.47 -10.51
C ALA A 58 -12.45 9.82 -11.56
N GLN A 59 -12.99 9.27 -12.64
CA GLN A 59 -12.24 8.71 -13.77
C GLN A 59 -11.29 9.74 -14.41
N THR A 60 -11.68 11.00 -14.44
CA THR A 60 -10.87 12.08 -15.02
C THR A 60 -9.94 12.73 -14.00
N SER A 61 -10.40 12.88 -12.76
CA SER A 61 -9.69 13.64 -11.71
C SER A 61 -8.92 12.76 -10.73
N GLY A 62 -9.19 11.43 -10.72
CA GLY A 62 -8.70 10.54 -9.67
C GLY A 62 -9.31 10.83 -8.30
N ALA A 63 -10.48 11.47 -8.26
CA ALA A 63 -11.10 11.94 -7.02
C ALA A 63 -11.86 10.81 -6.32
N PHE A 64 -11.15 9.90 -5.69
CA PHE A 64 -11.74 8.92 -4.78
C PHE A 64 -11.08 9.01 -3.40
N THR A 65 -11.87 8.66 -2.38
CA THR A 65 -11.42 8.66 -1.00
C THR A 65 -11.49 7.24 -0.46
N ILE A 66 -10.40 6.75 0.12
CA ILE A 66 -10.37 5.47 0.81
C ILE A 66 -11.02 5.68 2.19
N LEU A 67 -12.18 5.07 2.40
CA LEU A 67 -12.90 5.12 3.68
C LEU A 67 -12.40 4.07 4.66
N LYS A 68 -12.02 2.90 4.12
CA LYS A 68 -11.48 1.79 4.90
C LYS A 68 -10.57 0.93 4.03
N ASP A 69 -9.48 0.49 4.62
CA ASP A 69 -8.58 -0.54 4.08
C ASP A 69 -8.43 -1.66 5.12
N THR A 70 -8.64 -2.89 4.68
CA THR A 70 -8.59 -4.07 5.55
C THR A 70 -7.96 -5.24 4.80
N SER A 71 -7.16 -6.05 5.47
CA SER A 71 -6.53 -7.22 4.86
C SER A 71 -6.54 -8.43 5.79
N VAL A 72 -6.58 -9.63 5.19
CA VAL A 72 -6.43 -10.93 5.84
C VAL A 72 -5.25 -11.66 5.20
N ASN A 73 -4.24 -12.00 5.98
CA ASN A 73 -3.08 -12.74 5.48
C ASN A 73 -3.46 -14.21 5.24
N THR A 74 -3.21 -14.72 4.03
CA THR A 74 -3.63 -16.08 3.64
C THR A 74 -2.56 -16.87 2.87
N ASP A 75 -1.58 -16.17 2.30
CA ASP A 75 -0.45 -16.73 1.53
C ASP A 75 -0.86 -17.69 0.39
N PHE A 76 -1.88 -17.30 -0.37
CA PHE A 76 -2.52 -18.14 -1.40
C PHE A 76 -1.53 -18.78 -2.38
N ILE A 77 -0.46 -18.06 -2.75
CA ILE A 77 0.56 -18.53 -3.71
C ILE A 77 1.42 -19.70 -3.22
N THR A 78 1.25 -20.15 -1.99
CA THR A 78 1.83 -21.41 -1.51
C THR A 78 1.09 -22.63 -2.08
N PHE A 79 -0.11 -22.44 -2.62
CA PHE A 79 -0.94 -23.45 -3.27
C PHE A 79 -1.08 -24.75 -2.46
N SER A 80 -1.43 -24.62 -1.19
CA SER A 80 -1.77 -25.71 -0.29
C SER A 80 -3.24 -25.66 0.10
N ASP A 81 -3.82 -26.78 0.52
CA ASP A 81 -5.23 -26.84 0.95
C ASP A 81 -5.51 -25.86 2.09
N SER A 82 -4.57 -25.72 3.03
CA SER A 82 -4.72 -24.78 4.15
C SER A 82 -4.75 -23.33 3.70
N THR A 83 -3.87 -22.92 2.78
CA THR A 83 -3.84 -21.55 2.25
C THR A 83 -5.01 -21.29 1.31
N PHE A 84 -5.50 -22.28 0.59
CA PHE A 84 -6.72 -22.21 -0.20
C PHE A 84 -7.94 -21.91 0.70
N GLN A 85 -8.14 -22.72 1.75
CA GLN A 85 -9.27 -22.54 2.67
C GLN A 85 -9.17 -21.21 3.42
N ALA A 86 -7.98 -20.80 3.85
CA ALA A 86 -7.77 -19.51 4.48
C ALA A 86 -8.13 -18.35 3.53
N THR A 87 -7.74 -18.45 2.24
CA THR A 87 -8.04 -17.43 1.24
C THR A 87 -9.53 -17.37 0.92
N LEU A 88 -10.17 -18.53 0.75
CA LEU A 88 -11.61 -18.60 0.52
C LEU A 88 -12.41 -18.03 1.71
N HIS A 89 -11.99 -18.37 2.95
CA HIS A 89 -12.60 -17.82 4.16
C HIS A 89 -12.42 -16.31 4.24
N GLY A 90 -11.20 -15.81 4.01
CA GLY A 90 -10.90 -14.38 4.00
C GLY A 90 -11.69 -13.62 2.94
N LEU A 91 -11.80 -14.17 1.73
CA LEU A 91 -12.54 -13.59 0.62
C LEU A 91 -14.04 -13.50 0.93
N CYS A 92 -14.66 -14.59 1.41
CA CYS A 92 -16.06 -14.61 1.83
C CYS A 92 -16.30 -13.68 3.03
N GLY A 93 -15.39 -13.65 4.01
CA GLY A 93 -15.48 -12.79 5.19
C GLY A 93 -15.49 -11.31 4.82
N LEU A 94 -14.56 -10.86 3.99
CA LEU A 94 -14.50 -9.48 3.53
C LEU A 94 -15.68 -9.10 2.63
N TYR A 95 -16.16 -10.03 1.81
CA TYR A 95 -17.37 -9.84 1.02
C TYR A 95 -18.61 -9.62 1.93
N ASN A 96 -18.77 -10.46 2.94
CA ASN A 96 -19.86 -10.33 3.92
C ASN A 96 -19.73 -9.05 4.76
N THR A 97 -18.52 -8.63 5.09
CA THR A 97 -18.27 -7.33 5.74
C THR A 97 -18.77 -6.17 4.86
N ALA A 98 -18.48 -6.19 3.56
CA ALA A 98 -18.98 -5.17 2.63
C ALA A 98 -20.52 -5.13 2.55
N LEU A 99 -21.17 -6.30 2.51
CA LEU A 99 -22.63 -6.40 2.51
C LEU A 99 -23.26 -5.94 3.83
N ASN A 100 -22.76 -6.44 4.96
CA ASN A 100 -23.44 -6.35 6.24
C ASN A 100 -23.04 -5.11 7.07
N GLU A 101 -21.76 -4.74 7.09
CA GLU A 101 -21.28 -3.59 7.87
C GLU A 101 -21.41 -2.30 7.05
N TYR A 102 -21.01 -2.32 5.77
CA TYR A 102 -21.08 -1.15 4.90
C TYR A 102 -22.41 -1.04 4.15
N LYS A 103 -23.31 -2.03 4.28
CA LYS A 103 -24.66 -2.05 3.68
C LYS A 103 -24.62 -1.84 2.16
N LEU A 104 -23.60 -2.36 1.50
CA LEU A 104 -23.47 -2.26 0.04
C LEU A 104 -24.26 -3.37 -0.63
N SER A 105 -24.90 -3.05 -1.74
CA SER A 105 -25.45 -4.08 -2.63
C SER A 105 -24.34 -4.86 -3.31
N SER A 106 -24.57 -6.13 -3.67
CA SER A 106 -23.57 -6.97 -4.31
C SER A 106 -22.99 -6.35 -5.60
N LYS A 107 -23.82 -5.59 -6.35
CA LYS A 107 -23.42 -4.85 -7.55
C LYS A 107 -22.36 -3.76 -7.31
N ARG A 108 -22.16 -3.34 -6.07
CA ARG A 108 -21.16 -2.33 -5.67
C ARG A 108 -19.92 -2.93 -5.07
N ILE A 109 -19.80 -4.26 -5.10
CA ILE A 109 -18.63 -4.99 -4.61
C ILE A 109 -17.93 -5.60 -5.81
N PHE A 110 -16.71 -5.19 -6.07
CA PHE A 110 -15.87 -5.69 -7.15
C PHE A 110 -14.83 -6.66 -6.60
N THR A 111 -14.60 -7.76 -7.29
CA THR A 111 -13.66 -8.79 -6.86
C THR A 111 -12.67 -9.09 -7.97
N VAL A 112 -11.38 -9.08 -7.63
CA VAL A 112 -10.29 -9.27 -8.58
C VAL A 112 -9.22 -10.20 -8.02
N VAL A 113 -8.51 -10.88 -8.91
CA VAL A 113 -7.28 -11.64 -8.60
C VAL A 113 -6.10 -10.88 -9.20
N SER A 114 -5.10 -10.56 -8.38
CA SER A 114 -3.96 -9.77 -8.81
C SER A 114 -3.06 -10.50 -9.81
N SER A 115 -2.32 -9.73 -10.59
CA SER A 115 -1.35 -10.26 -11.54
C SER A 115 -0.24 -11.08 -10.87
N GLY A 116 0.12 -10.75 -9.64
CA GLY A 116 1.12 -11.52 -8.89
C GLY A 116 0.66 -12.94 -8.57
N VAL A 117 -0.62 -13.16 -8.29
CA VAL A 117 -1.21 -14.49 -8.11
C VAL A 117 -1.23 -15.23 -9.45
N LYS A 118 -1.68 -14.56 -10.51
CA LYS A 118 -1.71 -15.12 -11.87
C LYS A 118 -0.32 -15.59 -12.30
N SER A 119 0.68 -14.73 -12.23
CA SER A 119 2.05 -15.04 -12.65
C SER A 119 2.68 -16.18 -11.85
N GLN A 120 2.41 -16.24 -10.53
CA GLN A 120 2.91 -17.34 -9.71
C GLN A 120 2.22 -18.66 -10.05
N ALA A 121 0.91 -18.64 -10.29
CA ALA A 121 0.16 -19.82 -10.70
C ALA A 121 0.62 -20.35 -12.08
N GLU A 122 0.91 -19.47 -13.03
CA GLU A 122 1.48 -19.83 -14.33
C GLU A 122 2.86 -20.47 -14.18
N LYS A 123 3.74 -19.89 -13.36
CA LYS A 123 5.08 -20.40 -13.09
C LYS A 123 5.07 -21.80 -12.46
N ASP A 124 4.14 -22.05 -11.56
CA ASP A 124 4.05 -23.29 -10.81
C ASP A 124 3.07 -24.31 -11.44
N SER A 125 2.46 -23.99 -12.62
CA SER A 125 1.42 -24.78 -13.29
C SER A 125 0.22 -25.06 -12.36
N LYS A 126 -0.27 -24.03 -11.67
CA LYS A 126 -1.33 -24.05 -10.65
C LYS A 126 -2.55 -23.17 -11.01
N GLN A 127 -2.79 -22.93 -12.29
CA GLN A 127 -3.91 -22.08 -12.75
C GLN A 127 -5.27 -22.59 -12.26
N ASP A 128 -5.43 -23.91 -12.16
CA ASP A 128 -6.66 -24.54 -11.64
C ASP A 128 -6.99 -24.09 -10.21
N TRP A 129 -5.99 -23.77 -9.38
CA TRP A 129 -6.23 -23.27 -8.03
C TRP A 129 -6.97 -21.95 -8.02
N ILE A 130 -6.67 -21.06 -8.97
CA ILE A 130 -7.37 -19.79 -9.11
C ILE A 130 -8.81 -20.02 -9.56
N THR A 131 -9.01 -20.88 -10.57
CA THR A 131 -10.35 -21.23 -11.07
C THR A 131 -11.21 -21.84 -9.96
N ASN A 132 -10.66 -22.82 -9.24
CA ASN A 132 -11.33 -23.47 -8.12
C ASN A 132 -11.66 -22.50 -6.98
N LEU A 133 -10.77 -21.53 -6.69
CA LEU A 133 -11.04 -20.49 -5.69
C LEU A 133 -12.22 -19.61 -6.09
N ILE A 134 -12.24 -19.17 -7.34
CA ILE A 134 -13.31 -18.33 -7.89
C ILE A 134 -14.66 -19.06 -7.85
N ASP A 135 -14.68 -20.31 -8.27
CA ASP A 135 -15.92 -21.09 -8.31
C ASP A 135 -16.41 -21.43 -6.88
N SER A 136 -15.50 -21.79 -5.98
CA SER A 136 -15.82 -22.00 -4.57
C SER A 136 -16.34 -20.73 -3.89
N PHE A 137 -15.78 -19.57 -4.22
CA PHE A 137 -16.27 -18.28 -3.74
C PHE A 137 -17.68 -18.00 -4.24
N ARG A 138 -17.93 -18.12 -5.54
CA ARG A 138 -19.26 -17.95 -6.16
C ARG A 138 -20.33 -18.82 -5.51
N LEU A 139 -19.96 -20.08 -5.26
CA LEU A 139 -20.87 -21.05 -4.60
C LEU A 139 -21.17 -20.62 -3.16
N LYS A 140 -20.14 -20.22 -2.38
CA LYS A 140 -20.31 -19.85 -0.97
C LYS A 140 -21.12 -18.57 -0.75
N ILE A 141 -21.10 -17.63 -1.71
CA ILE A 141 -21.89 -16.39 -1.62
C ILE A 141 -23.23 -16.49 -2.35
N ASP A 142 -23.56 -17.65 -2.95
CA ASP A 142 -24.77 -17.88 -3.74
C ASP A 142 -24.94 -16.92 -4.92
N GLU A 143 -23.81 -16.59 -5.58
CA GLU A 143 -23.79 -15.74 -6.78
C GLU A 143 -23.00 -16.41 -7.93
N PRO A 144 -23.58 -17.43 -8.61
CA PRO A 144 -22.83 -18.22 -9.60
C PRO A 144 -22.34 -17.44 -10.81
N ARG A 145 -22.95 -16.28 -11.10
CA ARG A 145 -22.59 -15.40 -12.23
C ARG A 145 -21.73 -14.20 -11.80
N ARG A 146 -21.23 -14.20 -10.56
CA ARG A 146 -20.41 -13.07 -10.10
C ARG A 146 -19.15 -12.95 -10.93
N LYS A 147 -18.93 -11.73 -11.44
CA LYS A 147 -17.68 -11.41 -12.14
C LYS A 147 -16.53 -11.36 -11.12
N VAL A 148 -15.52 -12.19 -11.35
CA VAL A 148 -14.21 -12.11 -10.69
C VAL A 148 -13.20 -12.05 -11.81
N GLU A 149 -12.47 -10.93 -11.90
CA GLU A 149 -11.51 -10.73 -12.98
C GLU A 149 -10.10 -11.10 -12.52
N ILE A 150 -9.39 -11.84 -13.36
CA ILE A 150 -7.97 -12.12 -13.19
C ILE A 150 -7.22 -11.04 -13.99
N VAL A 151 -6.56 -10.13 -13.30
CA VAL A 151 -5.92 -8.96 -13.93
C VAL A 151 -4.51 -9.34 -14.39
N ASP A 152 -4.14 -8.94 -15.61
CA ASP A 152 -2.76 -9.06 -16.08
C ASP A 152 -1.85 -7.95 -15.51
N VAL A 153 -0.54 -8.16 -15.61
CA VAL A 153 0.46 -7.26 -15.01
C VAL A 153 0.44 -5.86 -15.62
N THR A 154 0.17 -5.74 -16.91
CA THR A 154 0.14 -4.44 -17.61
C THR A 154 -1.07 -3.63 -17.16
N LYS A 155 -2.24 -4.27 -17.14
CA LYS A 155 -3.47 -3.63 -16.66
C LYS A 155 -3.36 -3.23 -15.19
N GLU A 156 -2.83 -4.10 -14.33
CA GLU A 156 -2.61 -3.78 -12.92
C GLU A 156 -1.65 -2.61 -12.73
N SER A 157 -0.55 -2.57 -13.50
CA SER A 157 0.44 -1.47 -13.47
C SER A 157 -0.18 -0.14 -13.90
N MET A 158 -0.98 -0.15 -14.98
CA MET A 158 -1.69 1.03 -15.46
C MET A 158 -2.71 1.53 -14.42
N LEU A 159 -3.49 0.62 -13.83
CA LEU A 159 -4.44 0.94 -12.78
C LEU A 159 -3.76 1.47 -11.51
N SER A 160 -2.61 0.89 -11.14
CA SER A 160 -1.79 1.40 -10.03
C SER A 160 -1.37 2.85 -10.29
N HIS A 161 -0.89 3.15 -11.50
CA HIS A 161 -0.51 4.52 -11.86
C HIS A 161 -1.71 5.47 -11.78
N LEU A 162 -2.85 5.10 -12.35
CA LEU A 162 -4.08 5.92 -12.34
C LEU A 162 -4.62 6.15 -10.93
N GLY A 163 -4.52 5.15 -10.05
CA GLY A 163 -5.03 5.22 -8.69
C GLY A 163 -4.09 5.85 -7.67
N ILE A 164 -2.79 5.88 -7.94
CA ILE A 164 -1.76 6.38 -7.01
C ILE A 164 -1.29 7.78 -7.38
N VAL A 165 -1.06 8.02 -8.69
CA VAL A 165 -0.46 9.27 -9.16
C VAL A 165 -1.56 10.29 -9.43
N PRO A 166 -1.54 11.47 -8.76
CA PRO A 166 -2.51 12.53 -9.00
C PRO A 166 -2.55 12.95 -10.45
N ALA A 167 -3.73 13.32 -10.97
CA ALA A 167 -3.92 13.72 -12.36
C ALA A 167 -2.95 14.81 -12.81
N ALA A 168 -2.67 15.80 -11.95
CA ALA A 168 -1.75 16.90 -12.25
C ALA A 168 -0.26 16.46 -12.40
N ARG A 169 0.10 15.27 -11.91
CA ARG A 169 1.46 14.71 -11.98
C ARG A 169 1.55 13.46 -12.87
N ARG A 170 0.43 13.03 -13.44
CA ARG A 170 0.29 11.76 -14.15
C ARG A 170 1.31 11.60 -15.28
N TYR A 171 1.57 12.64 -16.03
CA TYR A 171 2.44 12.59 -17.22
C TYR A 171 3.90 12.94 -16.94
N SER A 172 4.24 13.30 -15.70
CA SER A 172 5.61 13.56 -15.28
C SER A 172 6.12 12.58 -14.20
N THR A 173 5.36 11.52 -13.92
CA THR A 173 5.70 10.55 -12.88
C THR A 173 5.87 9.15 -13.46
N PHE A 174 6.99 8.52 -13.15
CA PHE A 174 7.19 7.09 -13.30
C PHE A 174 6.85 6.40 -11.98
N LEU A 175 5.88 5.50 -12.00
CA LEU A 175 5.49 4.71 -10.83
C LEU A 175 6.20 3.37 -10.83
N ILE A 176 6.73 2.99 -9.67
CA ILE A 176 7.35 1.69 -9.40
C ILE A 176 6.64 1.08 -8.21
N ASP A 177 5.91 -0.01 -8.40
CA ASP A 177 5.24 -0.77 -7.34
C ASP A 177 6.04 -2.02 -7.00
N ILE A 178 6.71 -2.01 -5.85
CA ILE A 178 7.50 -3.15 -5.36
C ILE A 178 6.59 -4.08 -4.56
N GLY A 179 6.11 -5.11 -5.24
CA GLY A 179 5.31 -6.17 -4.64
C GLY A 179 6.14 -7.18 -3.85
N SER A 180 5.49 -8.24 -3.40
CA SER A 180 6.19 -9.32 -2.71
C SER A 180 6.96 -10.24 -3.66
N GLY A 181 6.38 -10.59 -4.82
CA GLY A 181 6.96 -11.51 -5.80
C GLY A 181 7.71 -10.85 -6.95
N ASN A 182 7.26 -9.68 -7.38
CA ASN A 182 7.77 -8.93 -8.52
C ASN A 182 7.68 -7.42 -8.27
N THR A 183 8.35 -6.66 -9.12
CA THR A 183 8.18 -5.21 -9.22
C THR A 183 7.54 -4.88 -10.56
N LYS A 184 6.58 -3.97 -10.56
CA LYS A 184 5.86 -3.53 -11.74
C LYS A 184 5.57 -2.03 -11.68
N GLY A 185 5.19 -1.44 -12.81
CA GLY A 185 4.87 -0.02 -12.86
C GLY A 185 4.89 0.52 -14.29
N GLY A 186 5.17 1.78 -14.42
CA GLY A 186 5.24 2.44 -15.71
C GLY A 186 4.81 3.91 -15.66
N PHE A 187 4.57 4.48 -16.83
CA PHE A 187 4.21 5.89 -16.98
C PHE A 187 3.46 6.14 -18.29
N PHE A 188 2.87 7.32 -18.41
CA PHE A 188 2.20 7.79 -19.61
C PHE A 188 3.06 8.86 -20.31
N PRO A 189 3.71 8.53 -21.43
CA PRO A 189 4.72 9.42 -22.04
C PRO A 189 4.15 10.58 -22.85
N TYR A 190 2.89 10.50 -23.32
CA TYR A 190 2.36 11.39 -24.36
C TYR A 190 1.20 12.29 -23.91
N GLY A 191 1.04 12.52 -22.63
CA GLY A 191 -0.04 13.39 -22.14
C GLY A 191 -1.46 12.82 -22.29
N ASN A 192 -1.59 11.51 -22.51
CA ASN A 192 -2.86 10.79 -22.58
C ASN A 192 -2.77 9.49 -21.76
N THR A 193 -3.91 8.86 -21.48
CA THR A 193 -3.98 7.63 -20.69
C THR A 193 -4.17 6.36 -21.52
N THR A 194 -4.02 6.44 -22.84
CA THR A 194 -4.14 5.29 -23.75
C THR A 194 -2.78 4.60 -23.94
N ASP A 195 -1.69 5.37 -23.90
CA ASP A 195 -0.35 4.90 -24.18
C ASP A 195 0.44 4.72 -22.87
N PHE A 196 0.26 3.57 -22.24
CA PHE A 196 1.00 3.23 -21.02
C PHE A 196 2.30 2.47 -21.37
N LYS A 197 3.43 2.99 -20.91
CA LYS A 197 4.72 2.28 -21.00
C LYS A 197 4.93 1.46 -19.73
N HIS A 198 4.80 0.16 -19.89
CA HIS A 198 4.91 -0.81 -18.81
C HIS A 198 6.38 -1.05 -18.43
N PHE A 199 6.62 -1.21 -17.12
CA PHE A 199 7.88 -1.60 -16.50
C PHE A 199 7.66 -2.81 -15.60
N GLN A 200 8.57 -3.77 -15.63
CA GLN A 200 8.48 -4.98 -14.83
C GLN A 200 9.86 -5.53 -14.51
N LEU A 201 9.99 -6.08 -13.28
CA LEU A 201 11.11 -6.91 -12.83
C LEU A 201 10.55 -8.20 -12.21
N SER A 202 11.29 -9.29 -12.35
CA SER A 202 10.99 -10.57 -11.68
C SER A 202 11.27 -10.54 -10.17
N TRP A 203 11.84 -9.47 -9.67
CA TRP A 203 12.24 -9.26 -8.29
C TRP A 203 11.21 -8.45 -7.50
N GLY A 204 10.88 -8.93 -6.31
CA GLY A 204 10.08 -8.25 -5.31
C GLY A 204 10.66 -8.50 -3.92
N THR A 205 10.03 -7.99 -2.89
CA THR A 205 10.54 -8.09 -1.50
C THR A 205 10.76 -9.53 -1.06
N LYS A 206 9.75 -10.41 -1.22
CA LYS A 206 9.83 -11.82 -0.79
C LYS A 206 10.69 -12.66 -1.74
N SER A 207 10.60 -12.45 -3.05
CA SER A 207 11.42 -13.20 -4.00
C SER A 207 12.91 -12.92 -3.81
N THR A 208 13.29 -11.68 -3.51
CA THR A 208 14.67 -11.30 -3.15
C THR A 208 15.10 -11.94 -1.83
N ALA A 209 14.24 -11.90 -0.79
CA ALA A 209 14.55 -12.54 0.49
C ALA A 209 14.75 -14.05 0.33
N ASN A 210 13.84 -14.74 -0.38
CA ASN A 210 13.90 -16.18 -0.61
C ASN A 210 15.18 -16.58 -1.38
N ALA A 211 15.53 -15.83 -2.43
CA ALA A 211 16.77 -16.07 -3.18
C ALA A 211 18.00 -15.90 -2.29
N THR A 212 17.98 -14.90 -1.42
CA THR A 212 19.06 -14.65 -0.45
C THR A 212 19.17 -15.77 0.58
N GLU A 213 18.05 -16.20 1.16
CA GLU A 213 18.01 -17.27 2.14
C GLU A 213 18.49 -18.62 1.56
N LYS A 214 18.17 -18.88 0.29
CA LYS A 214 18.69 -20.06 -0.42
C LYS A 214 20.22 -20.02 -0.53
N MET A 215 20.81 -18.83 -0.72
CA MET A 215 22.26 -18.68 -0.79
C MET A 215 22.95 -18.70 0.59
N CYS A 216 22.21 -18.53 1.68
CA CYS A 216 22.77 -18.58 3.03
C CYS A 216 23.23 -19.97 3.46
N GLY A 217 22.69 -21.03 2.83
CA GLY A 217 22.97 -22.41 3.28
C GLY A 217 22.53 -22.64 4.72
N ASP A 218 23.39 -23.21 5.53
CA ASP A 218 23.13 -23.50 6.96
C ASP A 218 23.34 -22.28 7.87
N ASP A 219 24.16 -21.30 7.46
CA ASP A 219 24.36 -20.07 8.22
C ASP A 219 23.24 -19.06 7.99
N LYS A 220 22.25 -19.04 8.89
CA LYS A 220 21.06 -18.16 8.85
C LYS A 220 21.26 -16.82 9.60
N THR A 221 22.49 -16.49 10.00
CA THR A 221 22.78 -15.22 10.68
C THR A 221 22.46 -14.01 9.80
N ILE A 222 22.12 -12.89 10.42
CA ILE A 222 21.86 -11.62 9.72
C ILE A 222 23.11 -11.14 8.96
N THR A 223 24.29 -11.37 9.52
CA THR A 223 25.57 -11.02 8.87
C THR A 223 25.77 -11.76 7.56
N ASN A 224 25.56 -13.09 7.56
CA ASN A 224 25.63 -13.87 6.34
C ASN A 224 24.50 -13.52 5.37
N PHE A 225 23.27 -13.32 5.87
CA PHE A 225 22.16 -12.87 5.06
C PHE A 225 22.48 -11.56 4.32
N ASN A 226 23.02 -10.57 5.01
CA ASN A 226 23.42 -9.30 4.40
C ASN A 226 24.49 -9.48 3.31
N LYS A 227 25.48 -10.33 3.56
CA LYS A 227 26.52 -10.68 2.57
C LYS A 227 25.93 -11.34 1.33
N GLN A 228 25.02 -12.30 1.49
CA GLN A 228 24.37 -12.99 0.37
C GLN A 228 23.38 -12.07 -0.35
N LEU A 229 22.65 -11.22 0.37
CA LEU A 229 21.74 -10.22 -0.20
C LEU A 229 22.49 -9.29 -1.16
N TYR A 230 23.67 -8.81 -0.79
CA TYR A 230 24.50 -8.01 -1.68
C TYR A 230 24.80 -8.73 -2.99
N ARG A 231 25.10 -10.03 -2.96
CA ARG A 231 25.39 -10.84 -4.15
C ARG A 231 24.15 -11.05 -5.02
N VAL A 232 23.01 -11.36 -4.39
CA VAL A 232 21.72 -11.53 -5.08
C VAL A 232 21.34 -10.23 -5.79
N LEU A 233 21.42 -9.10 -5.08
CA LEU A 233 21.08 -7.80 -5.65
C LEU A 233 22.05 -7.35 -6.73
N ALA A 234 23.34 -7.65 -6.62
CA ALA A 234 24.31 -7.38 -7.69
C ALA A 234 24.00 -8.23 -8.93
N GLY A 235 23.62 -9.48 -8.76
CA GLY A 235 23.15 -10.35 -9.84
C GLY A 235 21.88 -9.80 -10.51
N ALA A 236 20.88 -9.42 -9.72
CA ALA A 236 19.64 -8.85 -10.22
C ALA A 236 19.87 -7.51 -10.96
N GLU A 237 20.76 -6.66 -10.44
CA GLU A 237 21.13 -5.39 -11.07
C GLU A 237 21.71 -5.61 -12.46
N ASN A 238 22.68 -6.50 -12.59
CA ASN A 238 23.39 -6.76 -13.86
C ASN A 238 22.54 -7.52 -14.88
N SER A 239 21.67 -8.43 -14.42
CA SER A 239 20.88 -9.27 -15.34
C SER A 239 19.56 -8.63 -15.79
N GLU A 240 18.95 -7.77 -14.97
CA GLU A 240 17.59 -7.31 -15.21
C GLU A 240 17.37 -5.81 -14.93
N ILE A 241 17.78 -5.30 -13.76
CA ILE A 241 17.38 -3.95 -13.30
C ILE A 241 17.94 -2.87 -14.22
N ILE A 242 19.22 -2.93 -14.55
CA ILE A 242 19.88 -1.96 -15.46
C ILE A 242 19.15 -1.92 -16.79
N TYR A 243 18.88 -3.07 -17.37
CA TYR A 243 18.19 -3.15 -18.65
C TYR A 243 16.76 -2.63 -18.56
N ALA A 244 15.98 -3.10 -17.61
CA ALA A 244 14.57 -2.73 -17.47
C ALA A 244 14.39 -1.22 -17.24
N VAL A 245 15.22 -0.61 -16.38
CA VAL A 245 15.16 0.84 -16.13
C VAL A 245 15.57 1.62 -17.37
N ASN A 246 16.69 1.28 -18.01
CA ASN A 246 17.18 1.99 -19.16
C ASN A 246 16.26 1.85 -20.39
N SER A 247 15.69 0.66 -20.61
CA SER A 247 14.78 0.42 -21.74
C SER A 247 13.37 0.99 -21.51
N SER A 248 13.02 1.38 -20.28
CA SER A 248 11.70 1.93 -19.97
C SER A 248 11.38 3.23 -20.70
N GLY A 249 12.40 4.01 -21.06
CA GLY A 249 12.25 5.35 -21.64
C GLY A 249 11.81 6.41 -20.63
N ALA A 250 11.84 6.11 -19.32
CA ALA A 250 11.40 7.03 -18.26
C ALA A 250 12.37 8.19 -18.03
N TYR A 251 13.65 8.02 -18.34
CA TYR A 251 14.69 9.01 -18.09
C TYR A 251 14.37 10.43 -18.61
N PRO A 252 14.01 10.60 -19.89
CA PRO A 252 13.78 11.94 -20.42
C PRO A 252 12.41 12.53 -20.07
N VAL A 253 11.43 11.71 -19.71
CA VAL A 253 10.02 12.14 -19.60
C VAL A 253 9.51 12.26 -18.17
N SER A 254 10.13 11.56 -17.21
CA SER A 254 9.63 11.51 -15.82
C SER A 254 10.59 12.19 -14.87
N ASP A 255 10.22 13.37 -14.36
CA ASP A 255 11.00 14.06 -13.33
C ASP A 255 10.77 13.46 -11.95
N ASN A 256 9.60 12.86 -11.74
CA ASN A 256 9.19 12.27 -10.47
C ASN A 256 9.22 10.74 -10.56
N ILE A 257 9.84 10.11 -9.58
CA ILE A 257 9.85 8.66 -9.42
C ILE A 257 9.08 8.33 -8.15
N ALA A 258 7.87 7.82 -8.31
CA ALA A 258 7.03 7.41 -7.19
C ALA A 258 7.21 5.90 -6.94
N VAL A 259 7.49 5.54 -5.69
CA VAL A 259 7.62 4.13 -5.28
C VAL A 259 6.45 3.77 -4.38
N SER A 260 5.74 2.71 -4.73
CA SER A 260 4.63 2.15 -3.97
C SER A 260 4.90 0.70 -3.57
N GLY A 261 3.91 0.07 -2.95
CA GLY A 261 4.00 -1.29 -2.45
C GLY A 261 4.34 -1.36 -0.97
N GLY A 262 4.38 -2.58 -0.46
CA GLY A 262 4.56 -2.80 0.98
C GLY A 262 5.85 -2.23 1.54
N ILE A 263 6.94 -2.30 0.78
CA ILE A 263 8.23 -1.76 1.23
C ILE A 263 8.25 -0.24 1.27
N ALA A 264 7.58 0.44 0.35
CA ALA A 264 7.49 1.90 0.38
C ALA A 264 6.71 2.38 1.61
N TRP A 265 5.58 1.73 1.93
CA TRP A 265 4.83 1.97 3.16
C TRP A 265 5.68 1.74 4.41
N ALA A 266 6.38 0.59 4.49
CA ALA A 266 7.18 0.24 5.65
C ALA A 266 8.36 1.20 5.84
N ALA A 267 9.13 1.48 4.78
CA ALA A 267 10.26 2.40 4.83
C ALA A 267 9.81 3.82 5.22
N ALA A 268 8.78 4.36 4.57
CA ALA A 268 8.24 5.68 4.88
C ALA A 268 7.82 5.82 6.36
N THR A 269 7.14 4.82 6.90
CA THR A 269 6.65 4.86 8.28
C THR A 269 7.75 4.64 9.31
N LEU A 270 8.72 3.76 9.03
CA LEU A 270 9.86 3.51 9.94
C LEU A 270 10.87 4.66 9.94
N MET A 271 11.03 5.35 8.82
CA MET A 271 11.96 6.48 8.70
C MET A 271 11.38 7.78 9.23
N PHE A 272 10.06 8.00 9.02
CA PHE A 272 9.36 9.25 9.32
C PHE A 272 8.04 8.97 10.06
N PRO A 273 8.09 8.38 11.27
CA PRO A 273 6.88 8.03 12.01
C PRO A 273 6.02 9.24 12.37
N GLU A 274 6.60 10.43 12.48
CA GLU A 274 5.91 11.70 12.70
C GLU A 274 5.06 12.17 11.50
N LEU A 275 5.36 11.66 10.30
CA LEU A 275 4.62 11.96 9.07
C LEU A 275 3.55 10.91 8.77
N LEU A 276 2.89 10.36 9.80
CA LEU A 276 1.92 9.27 9.65
C LEU A 276 0.79 9.63 8.66
N ASP A 277 0.29 10.84 8.73
CA ASP A 277 -0.84 11.31 7.91
C ASP A 277 -0.44 11.68 6.48
N ASN A 278 0.86 11.82 6.20
CA ASN A 278 1.34 12.12 4.86
C ASN A 278 1.33 10.84 4.01
N SER A 279 0.49 10.79 2.99
CA SER A 279 0.41 9.66 2.06
C SER A 279 1.61 9.56 1.13
N VAL A 280 2.32 10.67 0.88
CA VAL A 280 3.47 10.77 -0.01
C VAL A 280 4.62 11.46 0.72
N ILE A 281 5.79 10.85 0.76
CA ILE A 281 6.98 11.35 1.45
C ILE A 281 8.14 11.45 0.44
N PRO A 282 8.71 12.64 0.24
CA PRO A 282 9.94 12.76 -0.55
C PRO A 282 11.09 12.05 0.15
N ILE A 283 11.98 11.45 -0.62
CA ILE A 283 13.13 10.72 -0.12
C ILE A 283 14.34 10.87 -1.04
N THR A 284 15.52 10.91 -0.45
CA THR A 284 16.79 10.86 -1.15
C THR A 284 17.40 9.46 -1.09
N TYR A 285 18.28 9.16 -2.04
CA TYR A 285 19.06 7.92 -2.02
C TYR A 285 19.86 7.77 -0.72
N ALA A 286 20.52 8.85 -0.27
CA ALA A 286 21.32 8.85 0.95
C ALA A 286 20.50 8.58 2.24
N GLU A 287 19.27 9.07 2.32
CA GLU A 287 18.37 8.77 3.45
C GLU A 287 17.98 7.30 3.47
N LEU A 288 17.66 6.74 2.30
CA LEU A 288 17.32 5.33 2.20
C LEU A 288 18.53 4.42 2.46
N GLU A 289 19.74 4.83 2.06
CA GLU A 289 20.98 4.13 2.36
C GLU A 289 21.24 4.08 3.87
N LYS A 290 21.11 5.20 4.58
CA LYS A 290 21.20 5.25 6.05
C LYS A 290 20.12 4.38 6.73
N PHE A 291 18.94 4.30 6.15
CA PHE A 291 17.90 3.40 6.66
C PHE A 291 18.32 1.92 6.47
N ASN A 292 18.86 1.57 5.32
CA ASN A 292 19.37 0.22 5.04
C ASN A 292 20.52 -0.19 6.00
N GLU A 293 21.40 0.75 6.35
CA GLU A 293 22.43 0.53 7.36
C GLU A 293 21.84 0.20 8.73
N LYS A 294 20.78 0.91 9.15
CA LYS A 294 20.07 0.60 10.41
C LYS A 294 19.43 -0.79 10.38
N LEU A 295 18.88 -1.20 9.25
CA LEU A 295 18.27 -2.52 9.08
C LEU A 295 19.29 -3.65 9.29
N SER A 296 20.51 -3.50 8.79
CA SER A 296 21.54 -4.53 8.89
C SER A 296 22.38 -4.45 10.18
N GLY A 297 22.69 -3.23 10.66
CA GLY A 297 23.62 -3.00 11.76
C GLY A 297 22.97 -2.77 13.12
N ASN A 298 21.78 -2.16 13.18
CA ASN A 298 21.11 -1.82 14.45
C ASN A 298 19.57 -1.82 14.30
N PHE A 299 19.01 -2.97 14.02
CA PHE A 299 17.55 -3.10 13.81
C PHE A 299 16.71 -2.68 15.02
N GLY A 300 17.25 -2.78 16.24
CA GLY A 300 16.56 -2.41 17.47
C GLY A 300 16.10 -0.95 17.53
N VAL A 301 16.81 -0.03 16.85
CA VAL A 301 16.43 1.40 16.80
C VAL A 301 15.18 1.64 15.94
N LEU A 302 14.74 0.66 15.18
CA LEU A 302 13.52 0.70 14.39
C LEU A 302 12.34 0.06 15.12
N SER A 303 12.51 -0.40 16.36
CA SER A 303 11.44 -0.96 17.16
C SER A 303 10.38 0.09 17.50
N PRO A 304 9.09 -0.29 17.60
CA PRO A 304 8.02 0.64 17.96
C PRO A 304 8.29 1.41 19.26
N ALA A 305 8.84 0.74 20.27
CA ALA A 305 9.22 1.36 21.54
C ALA A 305 10.29 2.44 21.37
N TYR A 306 11.34 2.15 20.59
CA TYR A 306 12.43 3.09 20.36
C TYR A 306 11.97 4.30 19.53
N LEU A 307 11.24 4.09 18.44
CA LEU A 307 10.80 5.16 17.57
C LEU A 307 9.79 6.11 18.24
N THR A 308 9.00 5.60 19.19
CA THR A 308 8.04 6.43 19.93
C THR A 308 8.52 6.92 21.29
N ARG A 309 9.79 6.69 21.67
CA ARG A 309 10.32 7.01 23.00
C ARG A 309 10.26 8.49 23.39
N LEU A 310 10.37 9.38 22.40
CA LEU A 310 10.36 10.84 22.61
C LEU A 310 8.96 11.47 22.45
N ILE A 311 7.98 10.69 22.01
CA ILE A 311 6.61 11.18 21.85
C ILE A 311 5.91 11.11 23.21
N THR A 312 5.68 12.27 23.83
CA THR A 312 5.04 12.40 25.13
C THR A 312 3.52 12.49 25.05
N ASN A 313 2.99 13.04 23.98
CA ASN A 313 1.55 13.13 23.75
C ASN A 313 0.97 11.74 23.41
N THR A 314 0.08 11.25 24.26
CA THR A 314 -0.52 9.91 24.10
C THR A 314 -1.42 9.81 22.87
N GLU A 315 -2.16 10.88 22.53
CA GLU A 315 -3.05 10.90 21.36
C GLU A 315 -2.29 10.78 20.05
N GLU A 316 -1.15 11.43 19.94
CA GLU A 316 -0.26 11.32 18.79
C GLU A 316 0.49 10.00 18.76
N LYS A 317 0.92 9.51 19.93
CA LYS A 317 1.72 8.29 20.07
C LYS A 317 0.96 7.03 19.67
N GLN A 318 -0.32 6.91 20.03
CA GLN A 318 -1.07 5.66 19.85
C GLN A 318 -1.27 5.29 18.37
N PRO A 319 -1.65 6.19 17.46
CA PRO A 319 -1.74 5.89 16.04
C PRO A 319 -0.39 5.45 15.45
N ILE A 320 0.69 6.15 15.81
CA ILE A 320 2.05 5.84 15.35
C ILE A 320 2.47 4.45 15.84
N LEU A 321 2.29 4.19 17.13
CA LEU A 321 2.64 2.90 17.73
C LEU A 321 1.86 1.73 17.10
N LYS A 322 0.59 1.94 16.79
CA LYS A 322 -0.26 0.95 16.12
C LYS A 322 0.27 0.62 14.74
N GLU A 323 0.64 1.63 13.97
CA GLU A 323 1.12 1.44 12.59
C GLU A 323 2.52 0.82 12.55
N LEU A 324 3.43 1.23 13.44
CA LEU A 324 4.74 0.61 13.60
C LEU A 324 4.63 -0.88 13.98
N LYS A 325 3.72 -1.24 14.90
CA LYS A 325 3.45 -2.65 15.24
C LYS A 325 2.94 -3.43 14.04
N ARG A 326 2.06 -2.82 13.22
CA ARG A 326 1.53 -3.44 12.01
C ARG A 326 2.64 -3.76 11.01
N ILE A 327 3.61 -2.84 10.84
CA ILE A 327 4.78 -3.10 9.97
C ILE A 327 5.57 -4.32 10.45
N HIS A 328 5.89 -4.39 11.75
CA HIS A 328 6.64 -5.52 12.31
C HIS A 328 5.87 -6.85 12.32
N GLN A 329 4.55 -6.82 12.17
CA GLN A 329 3.73 -8.03 11.93
C GLN A 329 3.81 -8.51 10.47
N VAL A 330 4.00 -7.59 9.52
CA VAL A 330 4.04 -7.89 8.08
C VAL A 330 5.46 -8.18 7.59
N PHE A 331 6.44 -7.46 8.14
CA PHE A 331 7.84 -7.52 7.72
C PHE A 331 8.76 -7.88 8.87
N ASP A 332 9.54 -8.92 8.68
CA ASP A 332 10.74 -9.18 9.49
C ASP A 332 11.95 -8.37 8.99
N GLN A 333 13.04 -8.42 9.72
CA GLN A 333 14.28 -7.72 9.40
C GLN A 333 14.81 -8.08 8.00
N LYS A 334 14.81 -9.37 7.63
CA LYS A 334 15.29 -9.86 6.34
C LYS A 334 14.45 -9.37 5.17
N SER A 335 13.14 -9.34 5.33
CA SER A 335 12.21 -8.82 4.34
C SER A 335 12.40 -7.32 4.12
N LEU A 336 12.59 -6.55 5.20
CA LEU A 336 12.89 -5.12 5.11
C LEU A 336 14.23 -4.86 4.41
N MET A 337 15.28 -5.59 4.78
CA MET A 337 16.59 -5.50 4.12
C MET A 337 16.49 -5.80 2.62
N SER A 338 15.75 -6.86 2.26
CA SER A 338 15.61 -7.29 0.86
C SER A 338 14.85 -6.26 0.02
N GLY A 339 13.73 -5.76 0.52
CA GLY A 339 12.92 -4.76 -0.18
C GLY A 339 13.62 -3.41 -0.29
N THR A 340 14.28 -2.95 0.79
CA THR A 340 15.06 -1.70 0.79
C THR A 340 16.29 -1.79 -0.12
N GLY A 341 17.00 -2.91 -0.08
CA GLY A 341 18.13 -3.16 -0.96
C GLY A 341 17.73 -3.19 -2.45
N LEU A 342 16.59 -3.82 -2.79
CA LEU A 342 16.03 -3.81 -4.13
C LEU A 342 15.67 -2.37 -4.58
N LEU A 343 15.02 -1.61 -3.71
CA LEU A 343 14.67 -0.21 -3.97
C LEU A 343 15.92 0.65 -4.23
N LEU A 344 16.97 0.50 -3.41
CA LEU A 344 18.24 1.20 -3.61
C LEU A 344 18.87 0.88 -4.97
N LYS A 345 18.84 -0.39 -5.41
CA LYS A 345 19.35 -0.78 -6.73
C LYS A 345 18.57 -0.14 -7.88
N ILE A 346 17.25 -0.03 -7.75
CA ILE A 346 16.41 0.64 -8.73
C ILE A 346 16.68 2.16 -8.73
N MET A 347 16.67 2.81 -7.57
CA MET A 347 16.91 4.25 -7.46
C MET A 347 18.26 4.66 -8.04
N ARG A 348 19.29 3.86 -7.79
CA ARG A 348 20.65 4.10 -8.30
C ARG A 348 20.71 4.24 -9.82
N GLN A 349 19.85 3.53 -10.56
CA GLN A 349 19.81 3.63 -12.01
C GLN A 349 19.36 5.02 -12.48
N PHE A 350 18.41 5.63 -11.74
CA PHE A 350 17.93 6.99 -12.07
C PHE A 350 18.87 8.07 -11.57
N GLU A 351 19.44 7.92 -10.38
CA GLU A 351 20.30 8.94 -9.76
C GLU A 351 21.61 9.12 -10.53
N SER A 352 22.23 8.03 -10.98
CA SER A 352 23.52 8.09 -11.68
C SER A 352 23.44 8.76 -13.04
N ALA A 353 22.28 8.79 -13.69
CA ALA A 353 22.10 9.32 -15.02
C ALA A 353 21.58 10.78 -15.05
N PHE A 354 20.79 11.19 -14.05
CA PHE A 354 20.14 12.50 -14.03
C PHE A 354 19.96 13.02 -12.61
N ALA A 355 20.85 13.90 -12.19
CA ALA A 355 20.87 14.51 -10.84
C ALA A 355 19.64 15.33 -10.45
N GLY A 356 18.58 15.39 -11.28
CA GLY A 356 17.36 16.16 -11.04
C GLY A 356 16.11 15.32 -10.75
N LYS A 357 16.20 13.99 -10.67
CA LYS A 357 15.03 13.16 -10.38
C LYS A 357 14.62 13.29 -8.91
N GLN A 358 13.32 13.42 -8.67
CA GLN A 358 12.72 13.46 -7.34
C GLN A 358 12.08 12.12 -7.01
N PHE A 359 12.44 11.56 -5.87
CA PHE A 359 11.91 10.28 -5.41
C PHE A 359 10.88 10.47 -4.31
N PHE A 360 9.82 9.67 -4.36
CA PHE A 360 8.72 9.72 -3.39
C PHE A 360 8.34 8.32 -2.94
N LEU A 361 8.17 8.11 -1.65
CA LEU A 361 7.54 6.92 -1.09
C LEU A 361 6.05 7.14 -0.92
N VAL A 362 5.21 6.25 -1.47
CA VAL A 362 3.75 6.32 -1.41
C VAL A 362 3.23 5.26 -0.46
N LYS A 363 2.71 5.68 0.71
CA LYS A 363 2.27 4.76 1.76
C LYS A 363 0.99 3.98 1.42
N ASN A 364 0.03 4.62 0.77
CA ASN A 364 -1.28 4.03 0.48
C ASN A 364 -1.38 3.42 -0.93
N GLY A 365 -0.26 3.29 -1.63
CA GLY A 365 -0.21 2.79 -3.00
C GLY A 365 -0.74 1.36 -3.16
N GLN A 366 -0.65 0.56 -2.11
CA GLN A 366 -1.11 -0.85 -2.11
C GLN A 366 -2.62 -1.04 -2.39
N VAL A 367 -3.44 0.01 -2.25
CA VAL A 367 -4.88 -0.02 -2.56
C VAL A 367 -5.24 0.75 -3.82
N GLY A 368 -4.27 1.46 -4.42
CA GLY A 368 -4.51 2.37 -5.53
C GLY A 368 -5.07 1.68 -6.76
N TRP A 369 -4.50 0.54 -7.18
CA TRP A 369 -4.94 -0.13 -8.39
C TRP A 369 -6.37 -0.70 -8.28
N VAL A 370 -6.73 -1.24 -7.12
CA VAL A 370 -8.09 -1.74 -6.88
C VAL A 370 -9.09 -0.59 -6.89
N SER A 371 -8.72 0.56 -6.34
CA SER A 371 -9.57 1.76 -6.36
C SER A 371 -9.79 2.25 -7.79
N ALA A 372 -8.73 2.31 -8.60
CA ALA A 372 -8.85 2.67 -10.02
C ALA A 372 -9.64 1.63 -10.81
N TYR A 373 -9.50 0.33 -10.48
CA TYR A 373 -10.31 -0.73 -11.08
C TYR A 373 -11.80 -0.52 -10.82
N VAL A 374 -12.16 -0.25 -9.57
CA VAL A 374 -13.55 0.03 -9.19
C VAL A 374 -14.07 1.24 -9.94
N ASP A 375 -13.32 2.35 -9.96
CA ASP A 375 -13.69 3.59 -10.64
C ASP A 375 -13.96 3.40 -12.13
N GLN A 376 -13.16 2.59 -12.83
CA GLN A 376 -13.34 2.28 -14.25
C GLN A 376 -14.50 1.33 -14.56
N ASN A 377 -15.00 0.59 -13.57
CA ASN A 377 -16.09 -0.38 -13.74
C ASN A 377 -17.40 0.07 -13.08
N VAL A 378 -17.48 1.31 -12.61
CA VAL A 378 -18.71 1.92 -12.11
C VAL A 378 -19.46 2.57 -13.28
N ASP A 379 -20.71 2.17 -13.49
CA ASP A 379 -21.63 2.74 -14.48
C ASP A 379 -22.16 4.14 -14.08
#